data_a96c38137682236e7669c2d3b943db4f
#
_entry.id   a96c38137682236e7669c2d3b943db4f
#
_cell.length_a   1.000
_cell.length_b   1.000
_cell.length_c   1.000
_cell.angle_alpha   90.00
_cell.angle_beta   90.00
_cell.angle_gamma   90.00
#
_symmetry.space_group_name_H-M   'P 1'
#
loop_
_entity.id
_entity.type
_entity.pdbx_description
1 polymer ?
#
loop_
_entity_poly.entity_id
_entity_poly.type
_entity_poly.pdbx_seq_one_letter_code
_entity_poly.pdbx_strand_id
1 'polypeptide(L)'
;MKKITKSLLVMLMTSVFSFSTVTAGELSVTGGVTATWGMGEDSSGLGVSNELDFNASGELDSGITWKWQTQLDDAGTVNDDTSLVLGTSFGNVALMISEGGLASKYGYGVGAMGPGSDYSSTAAVNHGINIDSYNNVQYHTPAGLLPLGLTAKVAYAPNLSDVQGASAKSKGAVETAAVGSDATHYRVDASPIDGLSIGADYAVADGGANERYKQESAGAYAKYVTGPITIGFSRSGYQPFEAKGAANTVGAISYETDSYGIMFAVNENLTVSYSEENSTKRTSSVLGTTASRTAAVESEMEMQHIQAAYTIGGATLGVAINDTDNDGYTAGKQSKQTIFSLAIAF
;
A
#
# COMPACT_ATOMS: atom_id res chain seq x y z
N MET A 1 -11.41 -12.97 -18.86
CA MET A 1 -10.19 -12.98 -18.03
C MET A 1 -10.51 -13.15 -16.54
N LYS A 2 -11.39 -12.36 -15.91
CA LYS A 2 -11.72 -12.46 -14.45
C LYS A 2 -12.06 -13.88 -13.96
N LYS A 3 -12.85 -14.68 -14.72
CA LYS A 3 -13.21 -16.07 -14.31
C LYS A 3 -12.00 -17.02 -14.34
N ILE A 4 -11.07 -16.81 -15.25
CA ILE A 4 -9.86 -17.65 -15.37
C ILE A 4 -8.90 -17.38 -14.22
N THR A 5 -8.70 -16.11 -13.85
CA THR A 5 -7.81 -15.73 -12.74
C THR A 5 -8.33 -16.26 -11.40
N LYS A 6 -9.64 -16.13 -11.13
CA LYS A 6 -10.27 -16.65 -9.92
C LYS A 6 -10.11 -18.19 -9.83
N SER A 7 -10.39 -18.91 -10.92
CA SER A 7 -10.26 -20.37 -10.96
C SER A 7 -8.81 -20.82 -10.83
N LEU A 8 -7.87 -20.10 -11.42
CA LEU A 8 -6.45 -20.44 -11.35
C LEU A 8 -5.92 -20.26 -9.92
N LEU A 9 -6.28 -19.17 -9.22
CA LEU A 9 -5.89 -18.95 -7.84
C LEU A 9 -6.47 -20.00 -6.89
N VAL A 10 -7.75 -20.34 -7.04
CA VAL A 10 -8.39 -21.39 -6.24
C VAL A 10 -7.76 -22.76 -6.52
N MET A 11 -7.45 -23.08 -7.77
CA MET A 11 -6.77 -24.33 -8.13
C MET A 11 -5.35 -24.40 -7.53
N LEU A 12 -4.62 -23.29 -7.52
CA LEU A 12 -3.30 -23.22 -6.89
C LEU A 12 -3.39 -23.50 -5.38
N MET A 13 -4.37 -22.92 -4.70
CA MET A 13 -4.58 -23.17 -3.27
C MET A 13 -4.92 -24.61 -2.95
N THR A 14 -5.79 -25.26 -3.74
CA THR A 14 -6.19 -26.65 -3.47
C THR A 14 -5.09 -27.66 -3.75
N SER A 15 -4.13 -27.37 -4.61
CA SER A 15 -3.01 -28.26 -4.92
C SER A 15 -1.92 -28.32 -3.83
N VAL A 16 -1.92 -27.37 -2.88
CA VAL A 16 -0.89 -27.27 -1.83
C VAL A 16 -1.27 -28.08 -0.57
N PHE A 17 -2.54 -28.45 -0.38
CA PHE A 17 -3.01 -29.17 0.80
C PHE A 17 -2.92 -30.70 0.65
N SER A 18 -1.72 -31.24 0.62
CA SER A 18 -1.49 -32.66 0.99
C SER A 18 -1.00 -32.68 2.45
N PHE A 19 -1.80 -33.32 3.33
CA PHE A 19 -1.49 -33.40 4.75
C PHE A 19 -0.24 -34.27 4.98
N SER A 20 0.87 -33.65 5.29
CA SER A 20 2.08 -34.25 5.82
C SER A 20 2.32 -33.76 7.24
N THR A 21 3.11 -34.50 8.03
CA THR A 21 3.50 -34.08 9.38
C THR A 21 4.31 -32.81 9.30
N VAL A 22 3.95 -31.82 10.10
CA VAL A 22 4.66 -30.53 10.18
C VAL A 22 5.82 -30.69 11.17
N THR A 23 7.04 -30.43 10.74
CA THR A 23 8.15 -30.21 11.67
C THR A 23 7.86 -28.94 12.46
N ALA A 24 7.95 -28.99 13.80
CA ALA A 24 7.72 -27.82 14.66
C ALA A 24 8.60 -26.65 14.18
N GLY A 25 7.95 -25.55 13.83
CA GLY A 25 8.63 -24.35 13.38
C GLY A 25 9.17 -23.53 14.56
N GLU A 26 10.10 -22.63 14.26
CA GLU A 26 10.60 -21.68 15.22
C GLU A 26 9.60 -20.51 15.37
N LEU A 27 9.29 -20.14 16.62
CA LEU A 27 8.50 -18.96 16.93
C LEU A 27 9.45 -17.84 17.38
N SER A 28 9.39 -16.70 16.72
CA SER A 28 10.10 -15.49 17.13
C SER A 28 9.12 -14.34 17.36
N VAL A 29 9.52 -13.43 18.22
CA VAL A 29 8.80 -12.18 18.48
C VAL A 29 9.76 -11.05 18.13
N THR A 30 9.31 -10.15 17.30
CA THR A 30 10.03 -8.92 16.93
C THR A 30 9.08 -7.74 17.14
N GLY A 31 9.59 -6.53 17.15
CA GLY A 31 8.71 -5.38 17.26
C GLY A 31 9.44 -4.06 17.30
N GLY A 32 8.67 -3.02 17.50
CA GLY A 32 9.19 -1.68 17.61
C GLY A 32 8.27 -0.75 18.39
N VAL A 33 8.83 0.37 18.80
CA VAL A 33 8.10 1.48 19.39
C VAL A 33 8.56 2.77 18.73
N THR A 34 7.62 3.63 18.36
CA THR A 34 7.92 4.95 17.79
C THR A 34 7.19 6.03 18.58
N ALA A 35 7.96 6.88 19.25
CA ALA A 35 7.42 8.09 19.86
C ALA A 35 7.48 9.22 18.83
N THR A 36 6.37 9.95 18.66
CA THR A 36 6.26 11.07 17.72
C THR A 36 5.76 12.33 18.42
N TRP A 37 6.30 13.47 18.04
CA TRP A 37 5.82 14.78 18.39
C TRP A 37 5.60 15.61 17.14
N GLY A 38 4.33 15.85 16.82
CA GLY A 38 3.91 16.66 15.70
C GLY A 38 3.59 18.09 16.12
N MET A 39 4.05 19.07 15.37
CA MET A 39 3.75 20.48 15.52
C MET A 39 3.22 21.01 14.19
N GLY A 40 1.96 21.42 14.16
CA GLY A 40 1.31 22.11 13.04
C GLY A 40 0.99 23.55 13.40
N GLU A 41 0.48 24.32 12.44
CA GLU A 41 0.11 25.72 12.66
C GLU A 41 -1.03 25.85 13.69
N ASP A 42 -2.01 24.93 13.65
CA ASP A 42 -3.21 25.01 14.47
C ASP A 42 -3.25 23.98 15.63
N SER A 43 -2.33 23.01 15.64
CA SER A 43 -2.34 21.94 16.63
C SER A 43 -0.97 21.29 16.82
N SER A 44 -0.76 20.71 17.98
CA SER A 44 0.38 19.83 18.27
C SER A 44 -0.10 18.55 18.94
N GLY A 45 0.62 17.47 18.70
CA GLY A 45 0.29 16.16 19.25
C GLY A 45 1.53 15.37 19.65
N LEU A 46 1.35 14.52 20.66
CA LEU A 46 2.35 13.54 21.07
C LEU A 46 1.69 12.16 20.97
N GLY A 47 2.38 11.22 20.34
CA GLY A 47 1.94 9.85 20.22
C GLY A 47 3.09 8.88 20.51
N VAL A 48 2.73 7.67 20.89
CA VAL A 48 3.64 6.52 20.96
C VAL A 48 2.93 5.37 20.28
N SER A 49 3.42 4.97 19.12
CA SER A 49 2.97 3.77 18.43
C SER A 49 3.85 2.58 18.80
N ASN A 50 3.26 1.42 18.84
CA ASN A 50 3.98 0.18 19.10
C ASN A 50 3.43 -0.94 18.21
N GLU A 51 4.31 -1.86 17.89
CA GLU A 51 4.04 -3.02 17.05
C GLU A 51 4.77 -4.23 17.59
N LEU A 52 4.08 -5.36 17.68
CA LEU A 52 4.65 -6.65 18.05
C LEU A 52 4.27 -7.69 17.00
N ASP A 53 5.28 -8.24 16.35
CA ASP A 53 5.12 -9.32 15.38
C ASP A 53 5.40 -10.67 16.02
N PHE A 54 4.49 -11.59 15.87
CA PHE A 54 4.68 -13.01 16.15
C PHE A 54 4.92 -13.74 14.85
N ASN A 55 6.11 -14.29 14.67
CA ASN A 55 6.52 -14.95 13.45
C ASN A 55 6.80 -16.43 13.71
N ALA A 56 6.23 -17.31 12.89
CA ALA A 56 6.55 -18.72 12.89
C ALA A 56 6.84 -19.19 11.46
N SER A 57 7.78 -20.12 11.30
CA SER A 57 8.11 -20.68 9.99
C SER A 57 8.57 -22.13 10.13
N GLY A 58 8.45 -22.89 9.06
CA GLY A 58 8.88 -24.26 9.02
C GLY A 58 8.77 -24.85 7.62
N GLU A 59 8.95 -26.16 7.53
CA GLU A 59 8.88 -26.91 6.30
C GLU A 59 7.99 -28.14 6.51
N LEU A 60 7.18 -28.46 5.52
CA LEU A 60 6.41 -29.68 5.47
C LEU A 60 7.29 -30.80 4.89
N ASP A 61 6.97 -32.07 5.20
CA ASP A 61 7.68 -33.24 4.65
C ASP A 61 7.71 -33.29 3.11
N SER A 62 6.80 -32.56 2.47
CA SER A 62 6.75 -32.40 1.01
C SER A 62 7.78 -31.41 0.45
N GLY A 63 8.58 -30.73 1.31
CA GLY A 63 9.49 -29.65 0.92
C GLY A 63 8.81 -28.30 0.72
N ILE A 64 7.52 -28.19 1.03
CA ILE A 64 6.82 -26.90 1.03
C ILE A 64 7.19 -26.15 2.30
N THR A 65 7.73 -24.95 2.16
CA THR A 65 7.98 -24.06 3.30
C THR A 65 6.73 -23.28 3.66
N TRP A 66 6.60 -22.94 4.92
CA TRP A 66 5.52 -22.08 5.38
C TRP A 66 6.06 -20.99 6.30
N LYS A 67 5.43 -19.82 6.23
CA LYS A 67 5.66 -18.69 7.16
C LYS A 67 4.31 -18.17 7.59
N TRP A 68 4.16 -17.95 8.88
CA TRP A 68 3.00 -17.31 9.46
C TRP A 68 3.46 -16.09 10.27
N GLN A 69 2.72 -15.01 10.14
CA GLN A 69 2.91 -13.79 10.92
C GLN A 69 1.56 -13.34 11.44
N THR A 70 1.53 -12.78 12.62
CA THR A 70 0.42 -11.97 13.12
C THR A 70 0.97 -10.84 13.96
N GLN A 71 0.27 -9.70 13.93
CA GLN A 71 0.70 -8.46 14.54
C GLN A 71 -0.25 -8.05 15.65
N LEU A 72 0.32 -7.41 16.68
CA LEU A 72 -0.39 -6.61 17.67
C LEU A 72 0.07 -5.18 17.52
N ASP A 73 -0.85 -4.28 17.22
CA ASP A 73 -0.57 -2.86 17.09
C ASP A 73 -1.30 -1.98 18.11
N ASP A 74 -1.18 -0.66 17.95
CA ASP A 74 -1.70 0.39 18.83
C ASP A 74 -3.20 0.30 19.15
N ALA A 75 -4.00 -0.23 18.25
CA ALA A 75 -5.44 -0.34 18.43
C ALA A 75 -5.82 -1.46 19.39
N GLY A 76 -4.85 -2.25 19.87
CA GLY A 76 -5.10 -3.42 20.72
C GLY A 76 -5.86 -4.52 19.99
N THR A 77 -5.91 -4.45 18.68
CA THR A 77 -6.59 -5.43 17.83
C THR A 77 -5.65 -6.61 17.62
N VAL A 78 -6.02 -7.75 18.16
CA VAL A 78 -5.32 -9.00 17.88
C VAL A 78 -5.73 -9.45 16.48
N ASN A 79 -4.75 -9.88 15.66
CA ASN A 79 -4.99 -10.35 14.31
C ASN A 79 -5.34 -9.22 13.32
N ASP A 80 -4.67 -8.08 13.49
CA ASP A 80 -4.72 -7.00 12.53
C ASP A 80 -3.96 -7.46 11.28
N ASP A 81 -2.71 -7.24 11.14
CA ASP A 81 -1.93 -7.69 9.99
C ASP A 81 -1.51 -9.16 10.16
N THR A 82 -2.17 -10.06 9.44
CA THR A 82 -1.87 -11.49 9.52
C THR A 82 -1.63 -12.09 8.14
N SER A 83 -0.58 -12.90 8.04
CA SER A 83 -0.26 -13.60 6.81
C SER A 83 0.09 -15.08 7.02
N LEU A 84 -0.27 -15.91 6.03
CA LEU A 84 0.24 -17.27 5.87
C LEU A 84 0.78 -17.41 4.45
N VAL A 85 2.08 -17.61 4.33
CA VAL A 85 2.77 -17.77 3.05
C VAL A 85 3.27 -19.20 2.91
N LEU A 86 2.90 -19.85 1.80
CA LEU A 86 3.36 -21.18 1.42
C LEU A 86 4.35 -21.05 0.26
N GLY A 87 5.60 -21.44 0.50
CA GLY A 87 6.67 -21.40 -0.49
C GLY A 87 6.79 -22.74 -1.22
N THR A 88 6.68 -22.71 -2.54
CA THR A 88 6.77 -23.89 -3.41
C THR A 88 7.81 -23.68 -4.50
N SER A 89 8.20 -24.72 -5.22
CA SER A 89 9.13 -24.62 -6.36
C SER A 89 8.59 -23.79 -7.53
N PHE A 90 7.29 -23.60 -7.60
CA PHE A 90 6.63 -22.80 -8.65
C PHE A 90 6.23 -21.38 -8.19
N GLY A 91 6.56 -21.00 -6.96
CA GLY A 91 6.29 -19.68 -6.39
C GLY A 91 5.63 -19.72 -5.03
N ASN A 92 5.25 -18.56 -4.52
CA ASN A 92 4.61 -18.44 -3.23
C ASN A 92 3.11 -18.22 -3.39
N VAL A 93 2.33 -18.92 -2.57
CA VAL A 93 0.89 -18.65 -2.37
C VAL A 93 0.73 -18.06 -0.98
N ALA A 94 0.07 -16.92 -0.88
CA ALA A 94 -0.12 -16.23 0.39
C ALA A 94 -1.60 -15.96 0.67
N LEU A 95 -1.98 -16.11 1.92
CA LEU A 95 -3.24 -15.64 2.50
C LEU A 95 -2.91 -14.45 3.38
N MET A 96 -3.51 -13.31 3.09
CA MET A 96 -3.23 -12.04 3.73
C MET A 96 -4.51 -11.48 4.37
N ILE A 97 -4.39 -10.96 5.56
CA ILE A 97 -5.45 -10.23 6.28
C ILE A 97 -4.90 -8.86 6.58
N SER A 98 -5.48 -7.81 6.02
CA SER A 98 -5.02 -6.42 6.12
C SER A 98 -3.56 -6.19 5.74
N GLU A 99 -2.99 -7.08 4.93
CA GLU A 99 -1.58 -7.07 4.53
C GLU A 99 -1.38 -7.38 3.05
N GLY A 100 -0.11 -7.31 2.62
CA GLY A 100 0.32 -7.74 1.30
C GLY A 100 0.05 -6.71 0.21
N GLY A 101 0.20 -5.44 0.51
CA GLY A 101 0.03 -4.34 -0.44
C GLY A 101 0.81 -4.52 -1.74
N LEU A 102 0.17 -4.27 -2.87
CA LEU A 102 0.78 -4.37 -4.19
C LEU A 102 0.88 -3.03 -4.91
N ALA A 103 0.41 -1.92 -4.32
CA ALA A 103 0.52 -0.60 -4.93
C ALA A 103 1.98 -0.18 -5.10
N SER A 104 2.35 0.20 -6.30
CA SER A 104 3.73 0.55 -6.66
C SER A 104 4.08 2.01 -6.36
N LYS A 105 3.12 2.82 -6.00
CA LYS A 105 3.24 4.27 -5.77
C LYS A 105 4.43 4.68 -4.87
N TYR A 106 4.71 3.91 -3.84
CA TYR A 106 5.84 4.18 -2.94
C TYR A 106 7.15 3.49 -3.34
N GLY A 107 7.16 2.78 -4.48
CA GLY A 107 8.36 2.09 -4.98
C GLY A 107 9.50 3.04 -5.36
N TYR A 108 9.21 4.34 -5.55
CA TYR A 108 10.25 5.34 -5.79
C TYR A 108 11.23 5.49 -4.61
N GLY A 109 10.84 5.08 -3.39
CA GLY A 109 11.73 4.83 -2.26
C GLY A 109 12.60 6.00 -1.83
N VAL A 110 12.07 7.23 -1.88
CA VAL A 110 12.72 8.44 -1.41
C VAL A 110 12.03 8.93 -0.14
N GLY A 111 12.81 9.09 0.92
CA GLY A 111 12.34 9.54 2.23
C GLY A 111 13.20 8.98 3.35
N ALA A 112 13.92 9.83 4.07
CA ALA A 112 14.80 9.41 5.16
C ALA A 112 14.03 8.77 6.33
N MET A 113 12.75 9.10 6.48
CA MET A 113 11.84 8.55 7.48
C MET A 113 10.74 7.69 6.86
N GLY A 114 10.67 7.60 5.52
CA GLY A 114 9.61 6.97 4.75
C GLY A 114 8.93 7.94 3.77
N PRO A 115 7.91 7.50 3.04
CA PRO A 115 7.17 8.37 2.12
C PRO A 115 6.66 9.62 2.81
N GLY A 116 6.77 10.77 2.15
CA GLY A 116 6.41 12.05 2.75
C GLY A 116 4.95 12.15 3.17
N SER A 117 4.04 11.58 2.38
CA SER A 117 2.61 11.54 2.66
C SER A 117 2.24 10.80 3.95
N ASP A 118 3.05 9.85 4.40
CA ASP A 118 2.81 9.12 5.65
C ASP A 118 3.08 10.00 6.89
N TYR A 119 3.81 11.09 6.72
CA TYR A 119 4.15 12.04 7.77
C TYR A 119 3.39 13.36 7.66
N SER A 120 2.38 13.43 6.80
CA SER A 120 1.53 14.61 6.67
C SER A 120 0.25 14.44 7.51
N SER A 121 -0.09 15.44 8.32
CA SER A 121 -1.38 15.48 9.05
C SER A 121 -2.55 15.94 8.18
N THR A 122 -2.27 16.36 6.95
CA THR A 122 -3.25 16.93 6.04
C THR A 122 -3.91 15.87 5.19
N ALA A 123 -4.92 16.23 4.42
CA ALA A 123 -5.65 15.28 3.59
C ALA A 123 -4.68 14.50 2.69
N ALA A 124 -4.59 13.20 2.95
CA ALA A 124 -3.71 12.33 2.20
C ALA A 124 -4.05 12.33 0.71
N VAL A 125 -3.03 12.23 -0.12
CA VAL A 125 -3.18 12.02 -1.56
C VAL A 125 -3.91 10.70 -1.80
N ASN A 126 -4.92 10.71 -2.65
CA ASN A 126 -5.62 9.50 -3.00
C ASN A 126 -4.94 8.79 -4.18
N HIS A 127 -4.12 7.81 -3.88
CA HIS A 127 -3.40 7.00 -4.87
C HIS A 127 -4.21 5.79 -5.41
N GLY A 128 -5.39 5.54 -4.87
CA GLY A 128 -6.26 4.46 -5.33
C GLY A 128 -6.25 3.20 -4.48
N ILE A 129 -6.59 2.09 -5.12
CA ILE A 129 -6.78 0.80 -4.47
C ILE A 129 -5.44 0.24 -4.01
N ASN A 130 -5.37 -0.19 -2.75
CA ASN A 130 -4.35 -1.12 -2.30
C ASN A 130 -5.03 -2.36 -1.74
N ILE A 131 -4.56 -3.54 -2.15
CA ILE A 131 -5.21 -4.81 -1.82
C ILE A 131 -5.07 -5.18 -0.34
N ASP A 132 -4.09 -4.59 0.37
CA ASP A 132 -3.86 -4.77 1.82
C ASP A 132 -5.03 -4.30 2.68
N SER A 133 -5.87 -3.40 2.18
CA SER A 133 -7.09 -2.99 2.87
C SER A 133 -8.14 -4.12 2.98
N TYR A 134 -7.91 -5.28 2.40
CA TYR A 134 -8.87 -6.39 2.31
C TYR A 134 -8.21 -7.73 2.55
N ASN A 135 -8.98 -8.69 3.08
CA ASN A 135 -8.57 -10.08 3.13
C ASN A 135 -8.39 -10.61 1.71
N ASN A 136 -7.20 -11.08 1.40
CA ASN A 136 -6.86 -11.44 0.03
C ASN A 136 -5.99 -12.69 -0.08
N VAL A 137 -5.96 -13.28 -1.26
CA VAL A 137 -5.05 -14.37 -1.62
C VAL A 137 -4.14 -13.88 -2.72
N GLN A 138 -2.85 -14.22 -2.61
CA GLN A 138 -1.84 -13.80 -3.57
C GLN A 138 -1.07 -14.97 -4.14
N TYR A 139 -0.56 -14.78 -5.35
CA TYR A 139 0.49 -15.60 -5.93
C TYR A 139 1.66 -14.71 -6.36
N HIS A 140 2.88 -15.15 -6.00
CA HIS A 140 4.12 -14.47 -6.37
C HIS A 140 4.99 -15.44 -7.17
N THR A 141 5.50 -15.01 -8.31
CA THR A 141 6.43 -15.81 -9.11
C THR A 141 7.71 -16.11 -8.34
N PRO A 142 8.36 -17.27 -8.58
CA PRO A 142 9.67 -17.55 -7.99
C PRO A 142 10.71 -16.52 -8.41
N ALA A 143 11.63 -16.22 -7.51
CA ALA A 143 12.78 -15.39 -7.85
C ALA A 143 13.63 -16.08 -8.94
N GLY A 144 14.08 -15.31 -9.91
CA GLY A 144 14.92 -15.82 -11.00
C GLY A 144 14.18 -16.62 -12.09
N LEU A 145 12.86 -16.80 -11.99
CA LEU A 145 12.05 -17.43 -13.06
C LEU A 145 12.05 -16.60 -14.34
N LEU A 146 11.97 -15.29 -14.19
CA LEU A 146 11.86 -14.35 -15.29
C LEU A 146 13.20 -13.59 -15.47
N PRO A 147 13.57 -13.20 -16.71
CA PRO A 147 14.80 -12.48 -16.96
C PRO A 147 14.78 -11.07 -16.35
N LEU A 148 15.94 -10.41 -16.28
CA LEU A 148 16.13 -9.03 -15.81
C LEU A 148 15.69 -8.80 -14.36
N GLY A 149 15.68 -9.84 -13.51
CA GLY A 149 15.16 -9.75 -12.15
C GLY A 149 13.66 -9.46 -12.07
N LEU A 150 12.92 -9.72 -13.15
CA LEU A 150 11.48 -9.48 -13.19
C LEU A 150 10.75 -10.45 -12.26
N THR A 151 9.84 -9.90 -11.46
CA THR A 151 8.88 -10.63 -10.63
C THR A 151 7.48 -10.17 -10.94
N ALA A 152 6.52 -11.08 -10.80
CA ALA A 152 5.11 -10.78 -10.98
C ALA A 152 4.31 -11.28 -9.78
N LYS A 153 3.32 -10.49 -9.38
CA LYS A 153 2.40 -10.81 -8.30
C LYS A 153 0.97 -10.60 -8.77
N VAL A 154 0.06 -11.42 -8.28
CA VAL A 154 -1.37 -11.22 -8.45
C VAL A 154 -2.07 -11.46 -7.13
N ALA A 155 -2.98 -10.57 -6.76
CA ALA A 155 -3.80 -10.69 -5.58
C ALA A 155 -5.29 -10.66 -5.96
N TYR A 156 -6.10 -11.34 -5.15
CA TYR A 156 -7.55 -11.35 -5.29
C TYR A 156 -8.20 -11.27 -3.92
N ALA A 157 -9.01 -10.23 -3.71
CA ALA A 157 -9.89 -10.07 -2.57
C ALA A 157 -11.31 -10.50 -2.97
N PRO A 158 -11.86 -11.57 -2.38
CA PRO A 158 -13.19 -12.07 -2.75
C PRO A 158 -14.33 -11.18 -2.26
N ASN A 159 -14.04 -10.29 -1.31
CA ASN A 159 -15.02 -9.40 -0.69
C ASN A 159 -14.33 -8.11 -0.23
N LEU A 160 -14.91 -6.95 -0.56
CA LEU A 160 -14.41 -5.63 -0.18
C LEU A 160 -15.05 -5.05 1.09
N SER A 161 -15.99 -5.76 1.69
CA SER A 161 -16.62 -5.34 2.95
C SER A 161 -16.00 -6.00 4.18
N ASP A 162 -15.17 -7.01 4.01
CA ASP A 162 -14.45 -7.68 5.09
C ASP A 162 -13.07 -7.08 5.25
N VAL A 163 -13.00 -6.20 6.15
CA VAL A 163 -11.79 -5.60 6.68
C VAL A 163 -11.52 -6.28 7.99
N GLN A 164 -10.35 -6.80 8.20
CA GLN A 164 -9.80 -7.24 9.48
C GLN A 164 -10.53 -8.37 10.24
N GLY A 165 -9.78 -9.30 10.75
CA GLY A 165 -10.16 -10.23 11.81
C GLY A 165 -11.30 -11.19 11.48
N ALA A 166 -11.70 -11.29 10.22
CA ALA A 166 -12.72 -12.23 9.82
C ALA A 166 -12.29 -13.65 10.15
N SER A 167 -13.14 -14.37 10.86
CA SER A 167 -12.90 -15.79 11.09
C SER A 167 -12.79 -16.51 9.74
N ALA A 168 -12.01 -17.58 9.66
CA ALA A 168 -11.81 -18.38 8.45
C ALA A 168 -13.11 -18.90 7.79
N LYS A 169 -14.25 -18.69 8.40
CA LYS A 169 -15.58 -19.12 7.94
C LYS A 169 -16.52 -17.95 7.63
N SER A 170 -16.06 -16.72 7.79
CA SER A 170 -16.85 -15.54 7.47
C SER A 170 -17.07 -15.46 5.95
N LYS A 171 -18.31 -15.24 5.55
CA LYS A 171 -18.64 -15.00 4.14
C LYS A 171 -18.54 -13.53 3.77
N GLY A 172 -18.17 -12.68 4.72
CA GLY A 172 -18.23 -11.26 4.58
C GLY A 172 -19.66 -10.69 4.63
N ALA A 173 -19.76 -9.38 4.70
CA ALA A 173 -21.02 -8.70 4.62
C ALA A 173 -21.61 -8.78 3.20
N VAL A 174 -22.90 -8.62 3.10
CA VAL A 174 -23.60 -8.56 1.80
C VAL A 174 -23.06 -7.37 1.01
N GLU A 175 -22.77 -7.61 -0.28
CA GLU A 175 -22.38 -6.55 -1.22
C GLU A 175 -23.28 -5.32 -1.06
N THR A 176 -22.68 -4.17 -0.80
CA THR A 176 -23.38 -2.89 -0.84
C THR A 176 -22.91 -2.11 -2.06
N ALA A 177 -23.79 -1.29 -2.61
CA ALA A 177 -23.48 -0.47 -3.79
C ALA A 177 -22.27 0.49 -3.60
N ALA A 178 -21.87 0.72 -2.36
CA ALA A 178 -20.78 1.64 -2.01
C ALA A 178 -19.42 0.97 -1.82
N VAL A 179 -19.36 -0.36 -1.62
CA VAL A 179 -18.13 -1.05 -1.19
C VAL A 179 -17.55 -1.93 -2.29
N GLY A 180 -18.37 -2.35 -3.26
CA GLY A 180 -17.96 -3.28 -4.30
C GLY A 180 -18.07 -4.74 -3.88
N SER A 181 -17.80 -5.66 -4.83
CA SER A 181 -17.95 -7.10 -4.64
C SER A 181 -16.62 -7.82 -4.48
N ASP A 182 -15.66 -7.50 -5.29
CA ASP A 182 -14.33 -8.12 -5.28
C ASP A 182 -13.27 -7.18 -5.89
N ALA A 183 -11.99 -7.44 -5.59
CA ALA A 183 -10.89 -6.76 -6.24
C ALA A 183 -9.82 -7.73 -6.76
N THR A 184 -9.14 -7.31 -7.80
CA THR A 184 -7.94 -7.97 -8.31
C THR A 184 -6.84 -6.92 -8.47
N HIS A 185 -5.63 -7.26 -8.01
CA HIS A 185 -4.47 -6.38 -8.08
C HIS A 185 -3.30 -7.14 -8.71
N TYR A 186 -2.67 -6.55 -9.70
CA TYR A 186 -1.50 -7.08 -10.40
C TYR A 186 -0.32 -6.18 -10.16
N ARG A 187 0.87 -6.76 -9.98
CA ARG A 187 2.12 -6.03 -9.84
C ARG A 187 3.23 -6.72 -10.61
N VAL A 188 4.11 -5.93 -11.22
CA VAL A 188 5.37 -6.37 -11.80
C VAL A 188 6.48 -5.45 -11.32
N ASP A 189 7.62 -6.04 -10.96
CA ASP A 189 8.84 -5.32 -10.57
C ASP A 189 10.02 -5.91 -11.36
N ALA A 190 11.01 -5.09 -11.67
CA ALA A 190 12.24 -5.52 -12.33
C ALA A 190 13.45 -4.73 -11.81
N SER A 191 14.62 -5.37 -11.85
CA SER A 191 15.91 -4.76 -11.56
C SER A 191 16.86 -5.05 -12.72
N PRO A 192 16.70 -4.34 -13.85
CA PRO A 192 17.39 -4.67 -15.11
C PRO A 192 18.90 -4.40 -15.10
N ILE A 193 19.35 -3.48 -14.24
CA ILE A 193 20.77 -3.14 -14.02
C ILE A 193 20.98 -2.80 -12.54
N ASP A 194 22.23 -2.84 -12.09
CA ASP A 194 22.59 -2.48 -10.72
C ASP A 194 22.09 -1.08 -10.35
N GLY A 195 21.47 -0.99 -9.17
CA GLY A 195 20.91 0.23 -8.62
C GLY A 195 19.57 0.66 -9.22
N LEU A 196 19.14 0.16 -10.37
CA LEU A 196 17.85 0.51 -10.98
C LEU A 196 16.76 -0.48 -10.58
N SER A 197 15.69 0.03 -9.97
CA SER A 197 14.45 -0.71 -9.74
C SER A 197 13.30 0.02 -10.44
N ILE A 198 12.48 -0.74 -11.13
CA ILE A 198 11.27 -0.24 -11.79
C ILE A 198 10.11 -1.16 -11.46
N GLY A 199 8.92 -0.62 -11.41
CA GLY A 199 7.74 -1.45 -11.21
C GLY A 199 6.47 -0.75 -11.64
N ALA A 200 5.41 -1.54 -11.80
CA ALA A 200 4.09 -1.06 -12.13
C ALA A 200 3.02 -1.97 -11.50
N ASP A 201 1.88 -1.39 -11.21
CA ASP A 201 0.69 -2.11 -10.75
C ASP A 201 -0.56 -1.67 -11.47
N TYR A 202 -1.57 -2.52 -11.40
CA TYR A 202 -2.94 -2.22 -11.82
C TYR A 202 -3.92 -2.95 -10.94
N ALA A 203 -4.88 -2.22 -10.38
CA ALA A 203 -5.93 -2.77 -9.56
C ALA A 203 -7.31 -2.41 -10.10
N VAL A 204 -8.26 -3.32 -9.93
CA VAL A 204 -9.67 -3.13 -10.27
C VAL A 204 -10.54 -3.72 -9.18
N ALA A 205 -11.51 -2.94 -8.70
CA ALA A 205 -12.56 -3.40 -7.81
C ALA A 205 -13.92 -3.33 -8.52
N ASP A 206 -14.71 -4.39 -8.37
CA ASP A 206 -15.99 -4.57 -9.05
C ASP A 206 -17.14 -4.21 -8.11
N GLY A 207 -17.99 -3.28 -8.50
CA GLY A 207 -19.17 -2.86 -7.73
C GLY A 207 -20.42 -3.70 -8.00
N GLY A 208 -20.29 -4.78 -8.77
CA GLY A 208 -21.40 -5.67 -9.09
C GLY A 208 -22.47 -5.01 -9.96
N ALA A 209 -23.74 -5.39 -9.72
CA ALA A 209 -24.88 -4.92 -10.53
C ALA A 209 -25.19 -3.41 -10.38
N ASN A 210 -24.70 -2.79 -9.32
CA ASN A 210 -24.99 -1.39 -8.98
C ASN A 210 -23.86 -0.43 -9.43
N GLU A 211 -22.84 -0.90 -10.13
CA GLU A 211 -21.78 -0.02 -10.63
C GLU A 211 -22.18 0.68 -11.93
N ARG A 212 -21.81 1.95 -12.06
CA ARG A 212 -21.71 2.69 -13.33
C ARG A 212 -20.28 2.64 -13.84
N TYR A 213 -19.33 2.94 -12.96
CA TYR A 213 -17.90 2.83 -13.21
C TYR A 213 -17.25 2.01 -12.10
N LYS A 214 -16.36 1.12 -12.50
CA LYS A 214 -15.51 0.37 -11.59
C LYS A 214 -14.53 1.31 -10.92
N GLN A 215 -14.10 0.89 -9.75
CA GLN A 215 -12.93 1.46 -9.13
C GLN A 215 -11.69 0.88 -9.80
N GLU A 216 -10.84 1.74 -10.34
CA GLU A 216 -9.61 1.33 -11.02
C GLU A 216 -8.44 2.20 -10.58
N SER A 217 -7.27 1.60 -10.39
CA SER A 217 -6.03 2.34 -10.16
C SER A 217 -4.86 1.69 -10.88
N ALA A 218 -3.87 2.50 -11.19
CA ALA A 218 -2.61 2.06 -11.76
C ALA A 218 -1.48 2.92 -11.20
N GLY A 219 -0.31 2.32 -11.03
CA GLY A 219 0.88 3.02 -10.60
C GLY A 219 2.11 2.50 -11.35
N ALA A 220 3.14 3.34 -11.41
CA ALA A 220 4.46 2.95 -11.87
C ALA A 220 5.53 3.76 -11.13
N TYR A 221 6.71 3.18 -10.97
CA TYR A 221 7.84 3.86 -10.37
C TYR A 221 9.15 3.51 -11.05
N ALA A 222 10.13 4.40 -10.88
CA ALA A 222 11.53 4.13 -11.14
C ALA A 222 12.36 4.68 -9.97
N LYS A 223 13.31 3.87 -9.49
CA LYS A 223 14.26 4.23 -8.44
C LYS A 223 15.66 3.88 -8.88
N TYR A 224 16.58 4.82 -8.71
CA TYR A 224 18.00 4.58 -8.98
C TYR A 224 18.85 4.91 -7.77
N VAL A 225 19.66 3.93 -7.34
CA VAL A 225 20.59 4.05 -6.24
C VAL A 225 22.02 4.04 -6.80
N THR A 226 22.80 5.07 -6.51
CA THR A 226 24.20 5.17 -6.95
C THR A 226 25.05 5.79 -5.84
N GLY A 227 25.96 4.99 -5.27
CA GLY A 227 26.72 5.39 -4.09
C GLY A 227 25.79 5.84 -2.95
N PRO A 228 25.99 7.05 -2.39
CA PRO A 228 25.15 7.54 -1.29
C PRO A 228 23.82 8.19 -1.74
N ILE A 229 23.53 8.20 -3.04
CA ILE A 229 22.38 8.93 -3.60
C ILE A 229 21.30 7.93 -4.04
N THR A 230 20.06 8.22 -3.67
CA THR A 230 18.85 7.58 -4.23
C THR A 230 18.01 8.65 -4.90
N ILE A 231 17.62 8.42 -6.15
CA ILE A 231 16.68 9.26 -6.89
C ILE A 231 15.48 8.39 -7.25
N GLY A 232 14.29 8.94 -7.10
CA GLY A 232 13.07 8.23 -7.38
C GLY A 232 12.00 9.08 -8.02
N PHE A 233 11.15 8.42 -8.79
CA PHE A 233 9.95 8.97 -9.41
C PHE A 233 8.84 7.93 -9.36
N SER A 234 7.62 8.35 -9.10
CA SER A 234 6.42 7.53 -9.31
C SER A 234 5.27 8.35 -9.88
N ARG A 235 4.40 7.68 -10.58
CA ARG A 235 3.11 8.20 -11.03
C ARG A 235 2.02 7.22 -10.69
N SER A 236 0.91 7.72 -10.16
CA SER A 236 -0.30 6.93 -9.92
C SER A 236 -1.54 7.62 -10.47
N GLY A 237 -2.50 6.81 -10.89
CA GLY A 237 -3.82 7.26 -11.33
C GLY A 237 -4.91 6.44 -10.67
N TYR A 238 -6.01 7.09 -10.29
CA TYR A 238 -7.12 6.46 -9.60
C TYR A 238 -8.47 6.98 -10.12
N GLN A 239 -9.35 6.07 -10.49
CA GLN A 239 -10.75 6.32 -10.78
C GLN A 239 -11.61 5.73 -9.66
N PRO A 240 -12.32 6.57 -8.86
CA PRO A 240 -13.21 6.09 -7.83
C PRO A 240 -14.42 5.32 -8.38
N PHE A 241 -15.00 4.48 -7.53
CA PHE A 241 -16.26 3.81 -7.80
C PHE A 241 -17.40 4.83 -7.99
N GLU A 242 -18.29 4.57 -8.95
CA GLU A 242 -19.54 5.32 -9.12
C GLU A 242 -20.72 4.39 -9.26
N ALA A 243 -21.71 4.56 -8.36
CA ALA A 243 -22.94 3.78 -8.38
C ALA A 243 -23.92 4.24 -9.48
N LYS A 244 -24.71 3.30 -10.03
CA LYS A 244 -25.87 3.62 -10.88
C LYS A 244 -26.88 4.44 -10.10
N GLY A 245 -27.49 5.44 -10.74
CA GLY A 245 -28.52 6.26 -10.14
C GLY A 245 -28.01 7.41 -9.27
N ALA A 246 -26.72 7.54 -9.04
CA ALA A 246 -26.16 8.78 -8.50
C ALA A 246 -26.43 9.92 -9.48
N ALA A 247 -27.30 10.84 -9.10
CA ALA A 247 -27.67 11.97 -9.95
C ALA A 247 -27.42 13.28 -9.20
N ASN A 248 -26.95 14.30 -9.92
CA ASN A 248 -26.71 15.66 -9.42
C ASN A 248 -25.74 15.78 -8.23
N THR A 249 -24.90 14.79 -8.02
CA THR A 249 -23.83 14.84 -7.02
C THR A 249 -22.51 15.23 -7.67
N VAL A 250 -21.86 16.26 -7.13
CA VAL A 250 -20.46 16.57 -7.47
C VAL A 250 -19.59 15.53 -6.77
N GLY A 251 -18.81 14.80 -7.54
CA GLY A 251 -17.91 13.78 -7.00
C GLY A 251 -16.57 13.77 -7.73
N ALA A 252 -15.56 13.22 -7.09
CA ALA A 252 -14.28 12.94 -7.74
C ALA A 252 -14.48 11.89 -8.83
N ILE A 253 -13.91 12.14 -10.00
CA ILE A 253 -13.94 11.22 -11.15
C ILE A 253 -12.56 10.64 -11.44
N SER A 254 -11.49 11.33 -11.06
CA SER A 254 -10.14 10.80 -11.09
C SER A 254 -9.20 11.58 -10.17
N TYR A 255 -8.10 10.89 -9.82
CA TYR A 255 -6.92 11.47 -9.21
C TYR A 255 -5.71 11.04 -10.04
N GLU A 256 -4.76 11.95 -10.22
CA GLU A 256 -3.46 11.67 -10.82
C GLU A 256 -2.40 12.27 -9.89
N THR A 257 -1.37 11.49 -9.54
CA THR A 257 -0.32 11.93 -8.62
C THR A 257 1.04 11.57 -9.16
N ASP A 258 1.92 12.57 -9.23
CA ASP A 258 3.34 12.44 -9.50
C ASP A 258 4.11 12.64 -8.19
N SER A 259 5.03 11.72 -7.88
CA SER A 259 5.93 11.83 -6.72
C SER A 259 7.37 11.70 -7.18
N TYR A 260 8.25 12.53 -6.69
CA TYR A 260 9.68 12.49 -7.02
C TYR A 260 10.53 13.00 -5.87
N GLY A 261 11.79 12.63 -5.87
CA GLY A 261 12.68 13.12 -4.86
C GLY A 261 14.08 12.57 -4.93
N ILE A 262 14.87 13.01 -3.99
CA ILE A 262 16.27 12.62 -3.79
C ILE A 262 16.53 12.35 -2.31
N MET A 263 17.29 11.30 -2.03
CA MET A 263 17.78 10.97 -0.71
C MET A 263 19.31 10.83 -0.75
N PHE A 264 19.97 11.31 0.29
CA PHE A 264 21.40 11.30 0.43
C PHE A 264 21.84 10.71 1.78
N ALA A 265 22.58 9.62 1.75
CA ALA A 265 23.26 9.07 2.91
C ALA A 265 24.52 9.89 3.18
N VAL A 266 24.46 10.82 4.14
CA VAL A 266 25.57 11.72 4.50
C VAL A 266 26.74 10.92 5.09
N ASN A 267 26.41 9.90 5.89
CA ASN A 267 27.31 8.92 6.46
C ASN A 267 26.51 7.68 6.89
N GLU A 268 27.17 6.73 7.56
CA GLU A 268 26.54 5.47 8.00
C GLU A 268 25.34 5.65 8.92
N ASN A 269 25.23 6.79 9.60
CA ASN A 269 24.19 7.06 10.59
C ASN A 269 23.19 8.11 10.16
N LEU A 270 23.54 9.04 9.25
CA LEU A 270 22.73 10.19 8.89
C LEU A 270 22.29 10.11 7.43
N THR A 271 20.99 10.15 7.22
CA THR A 271 20.34 10.25 5.90
C THR A 271 19.47 11.50 5.87
N VAL A 272 19.46 12.20 4.75
CA VAL A 272 18.59 13.33 4.48
C VAL A 272 17.85 13.14 3.16
N SER A 273 16.65 13.68 3.03
CA SER A 273 15.88 13.59 1.79
C SER A 273 15.04 14.83 1.54
N TYR A 274 14.75 15.06 0.28
CA TYR A 274 13.70 15.94 -0.22
C TYR A 274 12.81 15.16 -1.18
N SER A 275 11.51 15.28 -1.02
CA SER A 275 10.54 14.74 -1.96
C SER A 275 9.37 15.69 -2.15
N GLU A 276 8.68 15.56 -3.27
CA GLU A 276 7.53 16.34 -3.65
C GLU A 276 6.48 15.43 -4.26
N GLU A 277 5.22 15.69 -3.93
CA GLU A 277 4.06 14.98 -4.47
C GLU A 277 3.06 16.00 -5.01
N ASN A 278 2.76 15.90 -6.30
CA ASN A 278 1.81 16.77 -7.00
C ASN A 278 0.59 15.95 -7.40
N SER A 279 -0.55 16.28 -6.84
CA SER A 279 -1.78 15.55 -7.06
C SER A 279 -2.87 16.42 -7.68
N THR A 280 -3.45 15.96 -8.78
CA THR A 280 -4.58 16.56 -9.46
C THR A 280 -5.84 15.75 -9.22
N LYS A 281 -6.85 16.37 -8.68
CA LYS A 281 -8.21 15.82 -8.51
C LYS A 281 -9.13 16.43 -9.55
N ARG A 282 -9.82 15.58 -10.31
CA ARG A 282 -10.91 15.99 -11.21
C ARG A 282 -12.25 15.69 -10.59
N THR A 283 -13.14 16.67 -10.61
CA THR A 283 -14.54 16.54 -10.13
C THR A 283 -15.51 16.84 -11.24
N SER A 284 -16.66 16.18 -11.22
CA SER A 284 -17.74 16.45 -12.16
C SER A 284 -19.08 16.15 -11.50
N SER A 285 -20.15 16.83 -11.96
CA SER A 285 -21.51 16.50 -11.57
C SER A 285 -22.14 15.58 -12.60
N VAL A 286 -22.87 14.56 -12.13
CA VAL A 286 -23.73 13.73 -12.99
C VAL A 286 -25.04 14.43 -13.21
N LEU A 287 -25.44 14.60 -14.47
CA LEU A 287 -26.71 15.23 -14.84
C LEU A 287 -27.79 14.17 -15.05
N GLY A 288 -28.71 14.07 -14.07
CA GLY A 288 -29.88 13.19 -14.16
C GLY A 288 -29.55 11.68 -14.17
N THR A 289 -30.46 10.87 -14.70
CA THR A 289 -30.32 9.41 -14.81
C THR A 289 -29.49 8.96 -16.01
N THR A 290 -29.16 9.86 -16.92
CA THR A 290 -28.34 9.60 -18.10
C THR A 290 -26.86 9.82 -17.77
N ALA A 291 -25.97 9.09 -18.44
CA ALA A 291 -24.52 9.16 -18.25
C ALA A 291 -23.88 10.52 -18.68
N SER A 292 -24.66 11.59 -18.73
CA SER A 292 -24.17 12.92 -19.06
C SER A 292 -23.53 13.56 -17.85
N ARG A 293 -22.28 14.02 -17.97
CA ARG A 293 -21.53 14.74 -16.94
C ARG A 293 -21.36 16.21 -17.35
N THR A 294 -21.24 17.08 -16.35
CA THR A 294 -20.75 18.44 -16.58
C THR A 294 -19.26 18.41 -16.99
N ALA A 295 -18.74 19.51 -17.49
CA ALA A 295 -17.30 19.67 -17.69
C ALA A 295 -16.57 19.41 -16.35
N ALA A 296 -15.47 18.67 -16.43
CA ALA A 296 -14.66 18.40 -15.25
C ALA A 296 -13.98 19.69 -14.77
N VAL A 297 -13.91 19.84 -13.44
CA VAL A 297 -13.14 20.89 -12.77
C VAL A 297 -11.92 20.24 -12.14
N GLU A 298 -10.74 20.79 -12.38
CA GLU A 298 -9.48 20.32 -11.81
C GLU A 298 -9.13 21.16 -10.57
N SER A 299 -8.60 20.47 -9.57
CA SER A 299 -8.03 21.05 -8.36
C SER A 299 -6.71 20.34 -8.08
N GLU A 300 -5.69 21.10 -7.75
CA GLU A 300 -4.35 20.59 -7.49
C GLU A 300 -4.02 20.68 -6.01
N MET A 301 -3.17 19.80 -5.52
CA MET A 301 -2.55 19.81 -4.20
C MET A 301 -1.08 19.47 -4.38
N GLU A 302 -0.21 20.27 -3.78
CA GLU A 302 1.24 20.08 -3.81
C GLU A 302 1.75 19.86 -2.39
N MET A 303 2.57 18.82 -2.18
CA MET A 303 3.18 18.51 -0.90
C MET A 303 4.69 18.42 -1.06
N GLN A 304 5.41 19.13 -0.19
CA GLN A 304 6.88 19.12 -0.12
C GLN A 304 7.32 18.56 1.23
N HIS A 305 8.34 17.70 1.21
CA HIS A 305 8.82 17.00 2.37
C HIS A 305 10.34 17.09 2.46
N ILE A 306 10.83 17.63 3.57
CA ILE A 306 12.25 17.58 3.95
C ILE A 306 12.37 16.67 5.16
N GLN A 307 13.21 15.65 5.07
CA GLN A 307 13.37 14.69 6.15
C GLN A 307 14.85 14.47 6.47
N ALA A 308 15.13 14.16 7.72
CA ALA A 308 16.42 13.66 8.19
C ALA A 308 16.21 12.55 9.22
N ALA A 309 17.03 11.52 9.13
CA ALA A 309 17.05 10.41 10.07
C ALA A 309 18.48 10.14 10.54
N TYR A 310 18.66 10.02 11.85
CA TYR A 310 19.94 9.70 12.48
C TYR A 310 19.81 8.45 13.34
N THR A 311 20.54 7.39 12.98
CA THR A 311 20.51 6.11 13.69
C THR A 311 21.72 5.96 14.59
N ILE A 312 21.48 5.61 15.85
CA ILE A 312 22.51 5.36 16.84
C ILE A 312 22.09 4.25 17.81
N GLY A 313 22.91 3.20 17.93
CA GLY A 313 22.73 2.15 18.95
C GLY A 313 21.38 1.43 18.90
N GLY A 314 20.78 1.25 17.72
CA GLY A 314 19.47 0.60 17.55
C GLY A 314 18.27 1.55 17.69
N ALA A 315 18.50 2.84 17.94
CA ALA A 315 17.47 3.88 17.92
C ALA A 315 17.66 4.80 16.72
N THR A 316 16.54 5.27 16.14
CA THR A 316 16.54 6.25 15.04
C THR A 316 15.79 7.50 15.48
N LEU A 317 16.48 8.63 15.42
CA LEU A 317 15.91 9.96 15.60
C LEU A 317 15.55 10.51 14.23
N GLY A 318 14.32 10.97 14.06
CA GLY A 318 13.83 11.53 12.81
C GLY A 318 13.30 12.95 12.97
N VAL A 319 13.39 13.73 11.90
CA VAL A 319 12.67 14.99 11.73
C VAL A 319 12.10 15.04 10.32
N ALA A 320 10.81 15.38 10.20
CA ALA A 320 10.15 15.66 8.94
C ALA A 320 9.53 17.05 8.99
N ILE A 321 9.72 17.81 7.92
CA ILE A 321 9.08 19.12 7.69
C ILE A 321 8.23 18.94 6.44
N ASN A 322 6.94 19.11 6.60
CA ASN A 322 5.95 18.98 5.54
C ASN A 322 5.31 20.33 5.28
N ASP A 323 5.22 20.72 4.02
CA ASP A 323 4.53 21.91 3.53
C ASP A 323 3.54 21.47 2.46
N THR A 324 2.27 21.90 2.57
CA THR A 324 1.22 21.52 1.64
C THR A 324 0.49 22.75 1.16
N ASP A 325 0.51 22.95 -0.15
CA ASP A 325 -0.29 23.96 -0.83
C ASP A 325 -1.59 23.35 -1.35
N ASN A 326 -2.67 24.14 -1.29
CA ASN A 326 -4.04 23.75 -1.64
C ASN A 326 -4.50 22.47 -0.90
N ASP A 327 -4.22 22.39 0.39
CA ASP A 327 -4.52 21.27 1.25
C ASP A 327 -5.96 20.78 1.10
N GLY A 328 -6.11 19.45 0.93
CA GLY A 328 -7.40 18.83 0.63
C GLY A 328 -8.01 19.27 -0.69
N TYR A 329 -7.19 19.71 -1.65
CA TYR A 329 -7.59 20.28 -2.95
C TYR A 329 -8.43 21.56 -2.82
N THR A 330 -8.22 22.34 -1.76
CA THR A 330 -8.89 23.62 -1.51
C THR A 330 -7.97 24.75 -1.87
N ALA A 331 -8.31 25.50 -2.92
CA ALA A 331 -7.49 26.58 -3.44
C ALA A 331 -7.09 27.60 -2.36
N GLY A 332 -5.79 27.85 -2.24
CA GLY A 332 -5.21 28.79 -1.28
C GLY A 332 -5.14 28.32 0.16
N LYS A 333 -5.62 27.11 0.48
CA LYS A 333 -5.42 26.52 1.80
C LYS A 333 -4.01 25.97 1.90
N GLN A 334 -3.25 26.43 2.88
CA GLN A 334 -1.90 25.95 3.18
C GLN A 334 -1.92 25.20 4.51
N SER A 335 -1.01 24.22 4.66
CA SER A 335 -0.72 23.63 5.95
C SER A 335 0.75 23.27 6.06
N LYS A 336 1.29 23.46 7.27
CA LYS A 336 2.69 23.16 7.60
C LYS A 336 2.74 22.31 8.85
N GLN A 337 3.63 21.33 8.82
CA GLN A 337 3.83 20.45 9.96
C GLN A 337 5.30 20.10 10.12
N THR A 338 5.77 20.06 11.36
CA THR A 338 7.07 19.48 11.72
C THR A 338 6.83 18.31 12.64
N ILE A 339 7.45 17.18 12.33
CA ILE A 339 7.36 15.94 13.14
C ILE A 339 8.75 15.57 13.61
N PHE A 340 8.90 15.33 14.91
CA PHE A 340 10.04 14.64 15.50
C PHE A 340 9.65 13.23 15.87
N SER A 341 10.55 12.28 15.64
CA SER A 341 10.32 10.88 16.00
C SER A 341 11.54 10.27 16.66
N LEU A 342 11.26 9.30 17.53
CA LEU A 342 12.25 8.38 18.11
C LEU A 342 11.70 6.96 17.90
N ALA A 343 12.35 6.19 17.04
CA ALA A 343 12.01 4.79 16.78
C ALA A 343 13.05 3.86 17.41
N ILE A 344 12.60 2.77 18.03
CA ILE A 344 13.43 1.72 18.60
C ILE A 344 12.86 0.38 18.14
N ALA A 345 13.69 -0.46 17.50
CA ALA A 345 13.35 -1.84 17.14
C ALA A 345 13.97 -2.83 18.14
N PHE A 346 13.29 -3.95 18.40
CA PHE A 346 13.75 -5.02 19.30
C PHE A 346 13.28 -6.41 18.85
#